data_ad7da2d1d9f8bd2acbf15c0a35101762
#
_entry.id   ad7da2d1d9f8bd2acbf15c0a35101762
#
_cell.length_a   1.000
_cell.length_b   1.000
_cell.length_c   1.000
_cell.angle_alpha   90.00
_cell.angle_beta   90.00
_cell.angle_gamma   90.00
#
_symmetry.space_group_name_H-M   'P 1'
#
loop_
_entity.id
_entity.type
_entity.pdbx_description
1 polymer ?
#
loop_
_entity_poly.entity_id
_entity_poly.type
_entity_poly.pdbx_seq_one_letter_code
_entity_poly.pdbx_strand_id
1 'polypeptide(L)' 'MRPKDPVILRSFVNTKLRDEYASLADLCTALDADEAAIRDALAGLDYRYDPVHNRFI' A
#
# COMPACT_ATOMS: atom_id res chain seq x y z
N MET A 1 -1.30 -12.61 8.23
CA MET A 1 -0.65 -13.11 7.00
C MET A 1 -0.71 -12.05 5.92
N ARG A 2 0.42 -11.76 5.30
CA ARG A 2 0.46 -10.75 4.24
C ARG A 2 0.07 -11.37 2.89
N PRO A 3 -0.74 -10.67 2.08
CA PRO A 3 -1.02 -11.14 0.73
C PRO A 3 0.28 -11.18 -0.09
N LYS A 4 0.48 -12.27 -0.82
CA LYS A 4 1.63 -12.40 -1.71
C LYS A 4 1.32 -11.93 -3.13
N ASP A 5 0.04 -11.96 -3.49
CA ASP A 5 -0.40 -11.52 -4.81
C ASP A 5 -0.42 -9.98 -4.84
N PRO A 6 0.32 -9.32 -5.76
CA PRO A 6 0.33 -7.87 -5.82
C PRO A 6 -1.04 -7.23 -6.06
N VAL A 7 -1.93 -7.91 -6.78
CA VAL A 7 -3.29 -7.40 -7.00
C VAL A 7 -4.06 -7.37 -5.69
N ILE A 8 -3.97 -8.45 -4.91
CA ILE A 8 -4.60 -8.53 -3.59
C ILE A 8 -3.96 -7.52 -2.64
N LEU A 9 -2.65 -7.39 -2.68
CA LEU A 9 -1.92 -6.42 -1.86
C LEU A 9 -2.39 -5.00 -2.15
N ARG A 10 -2.55 -4.63 -3.42
CA ARG A 10 -3.04 -3.31 -3.80
C ARG A 10 -4.43 -3.05 -3.22
N SER A 11 -5.33 -4.01 -3.36
CA SER A 11 -6.69 -3.88 -2.82
C SER A 11 -6.68 -3.70 -1.31
N PHE A 12 -5.88 -4.50 -0.61
CA PHE A 12 -5.74 -4.42 0.83
C PHE A 12 -5.21 -3.06 1.26
N VAL A 13 -4.09 -2.63 0.65
CA VAL A 13 -3.44 -1.37 1.02
C VAL A 13 -4.36 -0.18 0.72
N ASN A 14 -4.98 -0.15 -0.46
CA ASN A 14 -5.87 0.96 -0.83
C ASN A 14 -7.08 1.05 0.10
N THR A 15 -7.65 -0.09 0.50
CA THR A 15 -8.75 -0.09 1.45
C THR A 15 -8.33 0.49 2.80
N LYS A 16 -7.17 0.11 3.29
CA LYS A 16 -6.64 0.63 4.56
C LYS A 16 -6.34 2.12 4.47
N LEU A 17 -5.76 2.57 3.37
CA LEU A 17 -5.47 3.98 3.17
C LEU A 17 -6.76 4.80 3.09
N ARG A 18 -7.81 4.25 2.48
CA ARG A 18 -9.09 4.94 2.39
C ARG A 18 -9.77 5.06 3.75
N ASP A 19 -9.73 4.01 4.54
CA ASP A 19 -10.59 3.89 5.73
C ASP A 19 -9.87 4.18 7.05
N GLU A 20 -8.56 3.94 7.14
CA GLU A 20 -7.89 3.90 8.44
C GLU A 20 -6.64 4.75 8.55
N TYR A 21 -5.91 5.01 7.47
CA TYR A 21 -4.62 5.69 7.53
C TYR A 21 -4.55 6.86 6.59
N ALA A 22 -3.93 7.95 7.06
CA ALA A 22 -3.83 9.19 6.29
C ALA A 22 -2.71 9.16 5.25
N SER A 23 -1.77 8.23 5.36
CA SER A 23 -0.65 8.11 4.43
C SER A 23 -0.09 6.70 4.42
N LEU A 24 0.71 6.38 3.39
CA LEU A 24 1.39 5.10 3.32
C LEU A 24 2.37 4.91 4.48
N ALA A 25 3.07 5.98 4.86
CA ALA A 25 3.98 5.93 6.01
C ALA A 25 3.22 5.58 7.30
N ASP A 26 2.06 6.17 7.51
CA ASP A 26 1.23 5.86 8.68
C ASP A 26 0.79 4.40 8.68
N LEU A 27 0.36 3.90 7.53
CA LEU A 27 -0.04 2.51 7.39
C LEU A 27 1.12 1.57 7.74
N CYS A 28 2.28 1.83 7.17
CA CYS A 28 3.45 0.97 7.38
C CYS A 28 3.92 0.98 8.83
N THR A 29 3.87 2.13 9.48
CA THR A 29 4.22 2.24 10.89
C THR A 29 3.24 1.45 11.76
N ALA A 30 1.95 1.60 11.51
CA ALA A 30 0.91 0.95 12.31
C ALA A 30 0.92 -0.58 12.15
N LEU A 31 1.21 -1.06 10.95
CA LEU A 31 1.21 -2.50 10.66
C LEU A 31 2.60 -3.13 10.74
N ASP A 32 3.61 -2.34 11.12
CA ASP A 32 4.99 -2.79 11.15
C ASP A 32 5.40 -3.40 9.80
N ALA A 33 5.04 -2.72 8.72
CA ALA A 33 5.30 -3.16 7.36
C ALA A 33 6.44 -2.37 6.74
N ASP A 34 7.14 -3.00 5.78
CA ASP A 34 8.21 -2.35 5.05
C ASP A 34 7.64 -1.58 3.86
N GLU A 35 7.69 -0.26 3.92
CA GLU A 35 7.17 0.60 2.86
C GLU A 35 7.85 0.33 1.52
N ALA A 36 9.18 0.16 1.51
CA ALA A 36 9.91 -0.12 0.28
C ALA A 36 9.47 -1.44 -0.35
N ALA A 37 9.22 -2.46 0.47
CA ALA A 37 8.76 -3.75 -0.03
C ALA A 37 7.38 -3.65 -0.67
N ILE A 38 6.47 -2.87 -0.06
CA ILE A 38 5.13 -2.64 -0.62
C ILE A 38 5.23 -1.89 -1.94
N ARG A 39 6.02 -0.82 -1.98
CA ARG A 39 6.19 -0.04 -3.21
C ARG A 39 6.79 -0.89 -4.33
N ASP A 40 7.81 -1.70 -4.01
CA ASP A 40 8.47 -2.56 -5.01
C ASP A 40 7.52 -3.63 -5.55
N ALA A 41 6.75 -4.27 -4.68
CA ALA A 41 5.80 -5.29 -5.09
C ALA A 41 4.75 -4.73 -6.04
N LEU A 42 4.24 -3.53 -5.75
CA LEU A 42 3.21 -2.91 -6.58
C LEU A 42 3.79 -2.27 -7.84
N ALA A 43 5.04 -1.81 -7.80
CA ALA A 43 5.73 -1.29 -8.98
C ALA A 43 5.91 -2.36 -10.06
N GLY A 44 6.00 -3.62 -9.69
CA GLY A 44 6.05 -4.74 -10.63
C GLY A 44 4.81 -4.84 -11.52
N LEU A 45 3.69 -4.26 -11.10
CA LEU A 45 2.45 -4.18 -11.88
C LEU A 45 2.16 -2.74 -12.34
N ASP A 46 3.14 -1.87 -12.34
CA ASP A 46 3.02 -0.46 -12.73
C ASP A 46 2.11 0.37 -11.82
N TYR A 47 1.87 -0.08 -10.60
CA TYR A 47 1.15 0.73 -9.62
C TYR A 47 2.11 1.62 -8.87
N ARG A 48 1.71 2.87 -8.64
CA ARG A 48 2.50 3.85 -7.90
C ARG A 48 1.64 4.53 -6.85
N TYR A 49 2.25 4.84 -5.71
CA TYR A 49 1.56 5.55 -4.66
C TYR A 49 1.33 7.02 -5.06
N ASP A 50 0.07 7.43 -5.00
CA ASP A 50 -0.33 8.83 -5.22
C ASP A 50 -0.60 9.48 -3.86
N PRO A 51 0.29 10.34 -3.36
CA PRO A 51 0.09 10.98 -2.06
C PRO A 51 -1.05 11.98 -2.04
N VAL A 52 -1.43 12.53 -3.19
CA VAL A 52 -2.53 13.48 -3.28
C VAL A 52 -3.85 12.80 -2.99
N HIS A 53 -4.05 11.61 -3.56
CA HIS A 53 -5.28 10.83 -3.38
C HIS A 53 -5.13 9.73 -2.33
N ASN A 54 -3.93 9.58 -1.77
CA ASN A 54 -3.62 8.59 -0.74
C ASN A 54 -4.00 7.16 -1.17
N ARG A 55 -3.51 6.76 -2.34
CA ARG A 55 -3.76 5.42 -2.87
C ARG A 55 -2.74 5.06 -3.94
N PHE A 56 -2.69 3.76 -4.26
CA PHE A 56 -1.91 3.28 -5.39
C PHE A 56 -2.75 3.33 -6.67
N ILE A 57 -2.17 3.86 -7.72
CA ILE A 57 -2.83 4.02 -9.02
C ILE A 57 -1.97 3.44 -10.14
#